data_aac8e60e3a95e602e09d64c06a71be24
#
_entry.id   aac8e60e3a95e602e09d64c06a71be24
#
_cell.length_a   1.000
_cell.length_b   1.000
_cell.length_c   1.000
_cell.angle_alpha   90.00
_cell.angle_beta   90.00
_cell.angle_gamma   90.00
#
_symmetry.space_group_name_H-M   'P 1'
#
loop_
_entity.id
_entity.type
_entity.pdbx_description
1 polymer ?
#
loop_
_entity_poly.entity_id
_entity_poly.type
_entity_poly.pdbx_seq_one_letter_code
_entity_poly.pdbx_strand_id
1 'polypeptide(L)'
;GVADADDDSSEDKRQILGKAYAMRAYAHFDLVNLYGKPYDPQTASTDRGEPLSTYIDIEQKYRPTNVAAVYRQIVEDIEAAERTMTLEKQESPTLNYRFSLDALAAFKARVMLYMRNWQAAYDAATGLLPKYELVDFNASPESGDLPWKATSPEAILAWERPFGGGNGDLRGASILSDKILGLLDEATDNRRNYLNPVNAYDENWTPTLLGYCVNRSSSDRVSIRIAEMYLIAAEAGSYLPAELEKAKGYLLDLKAKRLKPEAMETQRTKVGAMDAEQLRTEIADERARELIGEGHRWMDLRRTTRPAIVKTYKDRTYTLNANDARYTLPFPQSAIDSNPELND
;
A
#
# COMPACT_ATOMS: atom_id res chain seq x y z
N GLY A 1 4.79 -22.56 -22.80
CA GLY A 1 4.89 -21.75 -21.58
C GLY A 1 5.64 -22.49 -20.46
N VAL A 2 5.57 -22.01 -19.21
CA VAL A 2 6.27 -22.61 -18.06
C VAL A 2 5.90 -24.09 -17.86
N ALA A 3 4.64 -24.46 -18.10
CA ALA A 3 4.16 -25.84 -17.97
C ALA A 3 4.80 -26.82 -18.97
N ASP A 4 5.26 -26.30 -20.11
CA ASP A 4 5.80 -27.08 -21.22
C ASP A 4 7.34 -27.09 -21.25
N ALA A 5 8.01 -26.44 -20.29
CA ALA A 5 9.46 -26.43 -20.19
C ALA A 5 9.97 -27.78 -19.70
N ASP A 6 11.06 -28.34 -20.31
CA ASP A 6 11.54 -29.70 -20.04
C ASP A 6 12.74 -29.78 -19.08
N ASP A 7 13.34 -28.64 -18.73
CA ASP A 7 14.66 -28.54 -18.12
C ASP A 7 14.68 -28.28 -16.60
N ASP A 8 13.50 -28.21 -15.94
CA ASP A 8 13.40 -27.95 -14.49
C ASP A 8 12.57 -29.00 -13.75
N SER A 9 12.74 -29.05 -12.43
CA SER A 9 11.91 -29.91 -11.58
C SER A 9 10.43 -29.50 -11.65
N SER A 10 9.53 -30.42 -11.40
CA SER A 10 8.08 -30.17 -11.37
C SER A 10 7.72 -29.15 -10.26
N GLU A 11 8.53 -29.08 -9.20
CA GLU A 11 8.38 -28.12 -8.09
C GLU A 11 8.73 -26.72 -8.54
N ASP A 12 9.87 -26.53 -9.22
CA ASP A 12 10.31 -25.24 -9.72
C ASP A 12 9.32 -24.68 -10.74
N LYS A 13 8.82 -25.51 -11.64
CA LYS A 13 7.78 -25.14 -12.61
C LYS A 13 6.51 -24.65 -11.92
N ARG A 14 6.04 -25.36 -10.90
CA ARG A 14 4.86 -24.94 -10.12
C ARG A 14 5.10 -23.61 -9.42
N GLN A 15 6.26 -23.45 -8.77
CA GLN A 15 6.61 -22.22 -8.08
C GLN A 15 6.70 -21.03 -9.04
N ILE A 16 7.28 -21.21 -10.24
CA ILE A 16 7.36 -20.16 -11.27
C ILE A 16 5.97 -19.83 -11.81
N LEU A 17 5.14 -20.83 -12.08
CA LEU A 17 3.79 -20.64 -12.58
C LEU A 17 2.93 -19.88 -11.55
N GLY A 18 3.01 -20.26 -10.28
CA GLY A 18 2.30 -19.56 -9.21
C GLY A 18 2.73 -18.09 -9.06
N LYS A 19 4.04 -17.82 -9.17
CA LYS A 19 4.56 -16.45 -9.20
C LYS A 19 4.03 -15.65 -10.39
N ALA A 20 3.90 -16.28 -11.56
CA ALA A 20 3.35 -15.62 -12.75
C ALA A 20 1.87 -15.24 -12.57
N TYR A 21 1.05 -16.09 -11.95
CA TYR A 21 -0.32 -15.74 -11.56
C TYR A 21 -0.34 -14.59 -10.56
N ALA A 22 0.47 -14.65 -9.50
CA ALA A 22 0.56 -13.59 -8.51
C ALA A 22 0.97 -12.24 -9.12
N MET A 23 1.94 -12.24 -10.04
CA MET A 23 2.37 -11.05 -10.77
C MET A 23 1.28 -10.47 -11.66
N ARG A 24 0.52 -11.32 -12.37
CA ARG A 24 -0.59 -10.88 -13.20
C ARG A 24 -1.70 -10.27 -12.34
N ALA A 25 -2.06 -10.90 -11.25
CA ALA A 25 -3.01 -10.36 -10.28
C ALA A 25 -2.57 -8.99 -9.75
N TYR A 26 -1.29 -8.85 -9.41
CA TYR A 26 -0.74 -7.59 -8.90
C TYR A 26 -0.79 -6.48 -9.95
N ALA A 27 -0.40 -6.79 -11.19
CA ALA A 27 -0.44 -5.82 -12.28
C ALA A 27 -1.87 -5.34 -12.59
N HIS A 28 -2.84 -6.26 -12.65
CA HIS A 28 -4.25 -5.89 -12.84
C HIS A 28 -4.82 -5.11 -11.64
N PHE A 29 -4.38 -5.44 -10.42
CA PHE A 29 -4.77 -4.68 -9.24
C PHE A 29 -4.27 -3.23 -9.29
N ASP A 30 -3.03 -3.00 -9.71
CA ASP A 30 -2.50 -1.65 -9.86
C ASP A 30 -3.22 -0.88 -10.98
N LEU A 31 -3.43 -1.52 -12.13
CA LEU A 31 -4.12 -0.89 -13.26
C LEU A 31 -5.56 -0.51 -12.93
N VAL A 32 -6.34 -1.40 -12.32
CA VAL A 32 -7.74 -1.09 -11.96
C VAL A 32 -7.82 0.00 -10.88
N ASN A 33 -6.83 0.05 -9.98
CA ASN A 33 -6.77 1.10 -8.97
C ASN A 33 -6.26 2.45 -9.50
N LEU A 34 -5.69 2.52 -10.68
CA LEU A 34 -5.35 3.76 -11.36
C LEU A 34 -6.47 4.21 -12.31
N TYR A 35 -6.95 3.33 -13.16
CA TYR A 35 -7.76 3.64 -14.35
C TYR A 35 -9.22 3.19 -14.25
N GLY A 36 -9.57 2.23 -13.38
CA GLY A 36 -10.95 1.85 -13.09
C GLY A 36 -11.55 2.70 -11.96
N LYS A 37 -12.85 2.65 -11.72
CA LYS A 37 -13.44 3.23 -10.51
C LYS A 37 -13.06 2.42 -9.26
N PRO A 38 -13.07 3.02 -8.05
CA PRO A 38 -12.93 2.26 -6.82
C PRO A 38 -13.99 1.16 -6.74
N TYR A 39 -13.60 -0.02 -6.26
CA TYR A 39 -14.56 -1.12 -6.13
C TYR A 39 -15.69 -0.73 -5.16
N ASP A 40 -16.91 -0.86 -5.64
CA ASP A 40 -18.12 -0.78 -4.83
C ASP A 40 -19.01 -1.98 -5.17
N PRO A 41 -19.40 -2.83 -4.19
CA PRO A 41 -20.19 -4.02 -4.47
C PRO A 41 -21.50 -3.76 -5.21
N GLN A 42 -22.05 -2.53 -5.07
CA GLN A 42 -23.33 -2.17 -5.70
C GLN A 42 -23.18 -1.75 -7.16
N THR A 43 -22.01 -1.20 -7.55
CA THR A 43 -21.82 -0.62 -8.88
C THR A 43 -20.69 -1.25 -9.70
N ALA A 44 -19.84 -2.08 -9.09
CA ALA A 44 -18.67 -2.69 -9.74
C ALA A 44 -18.99 -3.45 -11.03
N SER A 45 -20.21 -4.02 -11.16
CA SER A 45 -20.63 -4.74 -12.36
C SER A 45 -20.94 -3.83 -13.57
N THR A 46 -21.12 -2.53 -13.33
CA THR A 46 -21.39 -1.50 -14.34
C THR A 46 -20.33 -0.43 -14.42
N ASP A 47 -19.52 -0.28 -13.37
CA ASP A 47 -18.43 0.68 -13.36
C ASP A 47 -17.31 0.26 -14.30
N ARG A 48 -16.80 1.23 -15.09
CA ARG A 48 -15.70 1.02 -16.01
C ARG A 48 -14.44 0.66 -15.23
N GLY A 49 -13.86 -0.48 -15.59
CA GLY A 49 -12.59 -0.99 -15.09
C GLY A 49 -11.45 -0.71 -16.09
N GLU A 50 -10.62 -1.71 -16.29
CA GLU A 50 -9.50 -1.68 -17.21
C GLU A 50 -9.54 -2.91 -18.14
N PRO A 51 -8.74 -2.96 -19.22
CA PRO A 51 -8.66 -4.14 -20.09
C PRO A 51 -8.02 -5.32 -19.40
N LEU A 52 -8.60 -6.51 -19.55
CA LEU A 52 -8.00 -7.75 -19.09
C LEU A 52 -7.10 -8.38 -20.15
N SER A 53 -5.84 -8.68 -19.78
CA SER A 53 -4.91 -9.43 -20.59
C SER A 53 -4.56 -10.75 -19.89
N THR A 54 -5.15 -11.84 -20.33
CA THR A 54 -4.98 -13.17 -19.71
C THR A 54 -4.22 -14.16 -20.56
N TYR A 55 -3.93 -13.81 -21.81
CA TYR A 55 -3.16 -14.59 -22.76
C TYR A 55 -2.30 -13.69 -23.66
N ILE A 56 -1.32 -14.29 -24.33
CA ILE A 56 -0.42 -13.56 -25.23
C ILE A 56 -1.08 -13.50 -26.61
N ASP A 57 -1.44 -12.30 -27.06
CA ASP A 57 -1.89 -12.01 -28.40
C ASP A 57 -1.44 -10.61 -28.79
N ILE A 58 -0.49 -10.50 -29.71
CA ILE A 58 0.09 -9.24 -30.14
C ILE A 58 -0.84 -8.42 -31.07
N GLU A 59 -1.89 -9.04 -31.56
CA GLU A 59 -2.89 -8.40 -32.44
C GLU A 59 -4.18 -8.07 -31.68
N GLN A 60 -4.28 -8.47 -30.41
CA GLN A 60 -5.48 -8.24 -29.61
C GLN A 60 -5.70 -6.74 -29.38
N LYS A 61 -6.91 -6.30 -29.69
CA LYS A 61 -7.40 -4.98 -29.31
C LYS A 61 -8.09 -5.09 -27.95
N TYR A 62 -7.55 -4.37 -27.00
CA TYR A 62 -8.01 -4.40 -25.63
C TYR A 62 -9.10 -3.35 -25.38
N ARG A 63 -10.26 -3.80 -24.92
CA ARG A 63 -11.33 -2.93 -24.45
C ARG A 63 -11.42 -2.98 -22.92
N PRO A 64 -11.75 -1.84 -22.27
CA PRO A 64 -12.05 -1.85 -20.86
C PRO A 64 -13.19 -2.82 -20.54
N THR A 65 -13.05 -3.55 -19.46
CA THR A 65 -14.14 -4.34 -18.89
C THR A 65 -14.71 -3.64 -17.65
N ASN A 66 -15.67 -4.26 -16.94
CA ASN A 66 -16.15 -3.67 -15.71
C ASN A 66 -15.25 -4.02 -14.51
N VAL A 67 -15.31 -3.21 -13.46
CA VAL A 67 -14.51 -3.35 -12.25
C VAL A 67 -14.68 -4.74 -11.61
N ALA A 68 -15.91 -5.26 -11.56
CA ALA A 68 -16.17 -6.58 -10.98
C ALA A 68 -15.47 -7.72 -11.74
N ALA A 69 -15.41 -7.63 -13.08
CA ALA A 69 -14.70 -8.63 -13.90
C ALA A 69 -13.19 -8.60 -13.65
N VAL A 70 -12.60 -7.41 -13.51
CA VAL A 70 -11.18 -7.26 -13.20
C VAL A 70 -10.86 -7.86 -11.83
N TYR A 71 -11.61 -7.48 -10.79
CA TYR A 71 -11.38 -8.03 -9.45
C TYR A 71 -11.62 -9.53 -9.36
N ARG A 72 -12.58 -10.06 -10.10
CA ARG A 72 -12.77 -11.51 -10.21
C ARG A 72 -11.53 -12.20 -10.79
N GLN A 73 -10.96 -11.68 -11.88
CA GLN A 73 -9.73 -12.21 -12.46
C GLN A 73 -8.56 -12.14 -11.47
N ILE A 74 -8.43 -11.04 -10.73
CA ILE A 74 -7.40 -10.88 -9.69
C ILE A 74 -7.55 -11.98 -8.62
N VAL A 75 -8.77 -12.24 -8.16
CA VAL A 75 -9.04 -13.28 -7.14
C VAL A 75 -8.77 -14.68 -7.70
N GLU A 76 -9.21 -14.98 -8.92
CA GLU A 76 -8.94 -16.25 -9.61
C GLU A 76 -7.44 -16.52 -9.76
N ASP A 77 -6.66 -15.48 -10.07
CA ASP A 77 -5.20 -15.56 -10.18
C ASP A 77 -4.53 -15.78 -8.81
N ILE A 78 -5.00 -15.11 -7.78
CA ILE A 78 -4.53 -15.33 -6.39
C ILE A 78 -4.80 -16.78 -5.98
N GLU A 79 -6.00 -17.29 -6.21
CA GLU A 79 -6.36 -18.68 -5.90
C GLU A 79 -5.56 -19.69 -6.72
N ALA A 80 -5.30 -19.38 -7.99
CA ALA A 80 -4.43 -20.23 -8.83
C ALA A 80 -3.00 -20.25 -8.31
N ALA A 81 -2.48 -19.10 -7.88
CA ALA A 81 -1.16 -18.99 -7.26
C ALA A 81 -1.09 -19.77 -5.93
N GLU A 82 -2.12 -19.64 -5.06
CA GLU A 82 -2.22 -20.40 -3.79
C GLU A 82 -2.18 -21.92 -4.01
N ARG A 83 -2.87 -22.41 -5.05
CA ARG A 83 -2.87 -23.85 -5.38
C ARG A 83 -1.57 -24.34 -6.01
N THR A 84 -0.77 -23.45 -6.55
CA THR A 84 0.39 -23.78 -7.37
C THR A 84 1.71 -23.60 -6.63
N MET A 85 1.83 -22.53 -5.82
CA MET A 85 3.03 -22.25 -5.05
C MET A 85 3.14 -23.16 -3.82
N THR A 86 4.37 -23.43 -3.41
CA THR A 86 4.67 -24.26 -2.23
C THR A 86 5.60 -23.55 -1.26
N LEU A 87 6.38 -22.57 -1.72
CA LEU A 87 7.30 -21.81 -0.87
C LEU A 87 6.54 -20.87 0.06
N GLU A 88 6.54 -21.17 1.35
CA GLU A 88 5.82 -20.38 2.35
C GLU A 88 6.42 -18.99 2.53
N LYS A 89 7.73 -18.90 2.74
CA LYS A 89 8.49 -17.65 2.95
C LYS A 89 9.82 -17.72 2.21
N GLN A 90 10.37 -16.59 1.76
CA GLN A 90 11.69 -16.56 1.15
C GLN A 90 12.77 -16.93 2.18
N GLU A 91 13.73 -17.75 1.78
CA GLU A 91 14.83 -18.21 2.64
C GLU A 91 15.81 -17.08 2.99
N SER A 92 15.91 -16.07 2.14
CA SER A 92 16.77 -14.92 2.34
C SER A 92 16.01 -13.61 2.14
N PRO A 93 16.22 -12.61 3.00
CA PRO A 93 15.66 -11.28 2.82
C PRO A 93 15.98 -10.63 1.46
N THR A 94 17.13 -11.01 0.86
CA THR A 94 17.52 -10.52 -0.46
C THR A 94 16.61 -11.04 -1.59
N LEU A 95 15.79 -12.06 -1.33
CA LEU A 95 14.83 -12.63 -2.26
C LEU A 95 13.39 -12.15 -2.03
N ASN A 96 13.15 -11.26 -1.06
CA ASN A 96 11.82 -10.72 -0.73
C ASN A 96 11.18 -9.92 -1.89
N TYR A 97 11.88 -9.72 -3.00
CA TYR A 97 11.28 -9.19 -4.24
C TYR A 97 10.46 -10.23 -5.02
N ARG A 98 10.47 -11.50 -4.58
CA ARG A 98 9.72 -12.60 -5.22
C ARG A 98 8.54 -13.00 -4.35
N PHE A 99 7.43 -13.32 -5.00
CA PHE A 99 6.29 -13.87 -4.29
C PHE A 99 6.61 -15.21 -3.60
N SER A 100 6.10 -15.33 -2.40
CA SER A 100 5.93 -16.55 -1.60
C SER A 100 4.46 -16.65 -1.20
N LEU A 101 4.03 -17.71 -0.53
CA LEU A 101 2.65 -17.84 -0.03
C LEU A 101 2.33 -16.75 1.00
N ASP A 102 3.28 -16.36 1.86
CA ASP A 102 3.08 -15.24 2.78
C ASP A 102 2.91 -13.90 2.06
N ALA A 103 3.71 -13.64 1.02
CA ALA A 103 3.57 -12.44 0.20
C ALA A 103 2.23 -12.43 -0.57
N LEU A 104 1.80 -13.58 -1.03
CA LEU A 104 0.51 -13.75 -1.70
C LEU A 104 -0.66 -13.53 -0.73
N ALA A 105 -0.58 -14.07 0.51
CA ALA A 105 -1.59 -13.87 1.54
C ALA A 105 -1.68 -12.39 1.96
N ALA A 106 -0.54 -11.70 2.06
CA ALA A 106 -0.51 -10.27 2.34
C ALA A 106 -1.12 -9.43 1.20
N PHE A 107 -0.83 -9.80 -0.04
CA PHE A 107 -1.47 -9.18 -1.21
C PHE A 107 -2.98 -9.46 -1.25
N LYS A 108 -3.40 -10.69 -0.96
CA LYS A 108 -4.81 -11.06 -0.83
C LYS A 108 -5.53 -10.21 0.23
N ALA A 109 -4.91 -9.99 1.40
CA ALA A 109 -5.48 -9.13 2.44
C ALA A 109 -5.75 -7.71 1.92
N ARG A 110 -4.81 -7.13 1.17
CA ARG A 110 -4.97 -5.82 0.52
C ARG A 110 -6.09 -5.83 -0.52
N VAL A 111 -6.14 -6.82 -1.40
CA VAL A 111 -7.21 -6.96 -2.43
C VAL A 111 -8.58 -7.07 -1.77
N MET A 112 -8.73 -7.92 -0.75
CA MET A 112 -9.99 -8.12 -0.04
C MET A 112 -10.44 -6.86 0.71
N LEU A 113 -9.49 -6.10 1.29
CA LEU A 113 -9.77 -4.79 1.89
C LEU A 113 -10.37 -3.82 0.86
N TYR A 114 -9.79 -3.74 -0.33
CA TYR A 114 -10.26 -2.87 -1.41
C TYR A 114 -11.62 -3.31 -1.96
N MET A 115 -11.89 -4.61 -1.97
CA MET A 115 -13.21 -5.17 -2.31
C MET A 115 -14.27 -4.99 -1.21
N ARG A 116 -13.90 -4.47 -0.03
CA ARG A 116 -14.75 -4.41 1.16
C ARG A 116 -15.21 -5.79 1.64
N ASN A 117 -14.46 -6.83 1.33
CA ASN A 117 -14.65 -8.16 1.89
C ASN A 117 -13.93 -8.23 3.24
N TRP A 118 -14.59 -7.67 4.26
CA TRP A 118 -13.97 -7.41 5.55
C TRP A 118 -13.50 -8.68 6.25
N GLN A 119 -14.29 -9.76 6.19
CA GLN A 119 -13.91 -11.02 6.84
C GLN A 119 -12.66 -11.61 6.17
N ALA A 120 -12.64 -11.72 4.84
CA ALA A 120 -11.50 -12.29 4.13
C ALA A 120 -10.23 -11.43 4.29
N ALA A 121 -10.37 -10.09 4.31
CA ALA A 121 -9.25 -9.19 4.58
C ALA A 121 -8.70 -9.36 5.99
N TYR A 122 -9.58 -9.46 6.98
CA TYR A 122 -9.23 -9.68 8.38
C TYR A 122 -8.50 -11.00 8.58
N ASP A 123 -9.05 -12.10 8.07
CA ASP A 123 -8.49 -13.45 8.23
C ASP A 123 -7.10 -13.55 7.56
N ALA A 124 -6.97 -13.04 6.33
CA ALA A 124 -5.69 -13.05 5.62
C ALA A 124 -4.63 -12.20 6.33
N ALA A 125 -4.98 -11.01 6.83
CA ALA A 125 -4.05 -10.14 7.54
C ALA A 125 -3.65 -10.73 8.88
N THR A 126 -4.60 -11.19 9.70
CA THR A 126 -4.32 -11.73 11.05
C THR A 126 -3.51 -13.01 11.00
N GLY A 127 -3.65 -13.83 9.96
CA GLY A 127 -2.85 -15.04 9.75
C GLY A 127 -1.35 -14.78 9.59
N LEU A 128 -0.96 -13.55 9.25
CA LEU A 128 0.45 -13.15 9.07
C LEU A 128 1.06 -12.50 10.31
N LEU A 129 0.26 -11.95 11.22
CA LEU A 129 0.77 -11.22 12.39
C LEU A 129 1.76 -12.03 13.25
N PRO A 130 1.55 -13.34 13.51
CA PRO A 130 2.49 -14.13 14.30
C PRO A 130 3.76 -14.53 13.55
N LYS A 131 3.86 -14.29 12.24
CA LYS A 131 4.97 -14.74 11.39
C LYS A 131 6.04 -13.68 11.16
N TYR A 132 5.74 -12.42 11.47
CA TYR A 132 6.60 -11.26 11.23
C TYR A 132 6.61 -10.34 12.44
N GLU A 133 7.68 -9.56 12.59
CA GLU A 133 7.88 -8.68 13.73
C GLU A 133 7.81 -7.20 13.30
N LEU A 134 7.15 -6.37 14.11
CA LEU A 134 7.19 -4.93 13.98
C LEU A 134 8.53 -4.39 14.49
N VAL A 135 9.20 -3.58 13.70
CA VAL A 135 10.40 -2.85 14.12
C VAL A 135 10.03 -1.89 15.26
N ASP A 136 10.77 -1.94 16.35
CA ASP A 136 10.54 -1.09 17.51
C ASP A 136 11.37 0.20 17.42
N PHE A 137 10.72 1.31 17.15
CA PHE A 137 11.39 2.61 17.05
C PHE A 137 11.86 3.15 18.40
N ASN A 138 11.39 2.58 19.51
CA ASN A 138 11.89 2.90 20.84
C ASN A 138 13.28 2.26 21.10
N ALA A 139 13.60 1.20 20.38
CA ALA A 139 14.90 0.52 20.47
C ALA A 139 15.98 1.14 19.55
N SER A 140 15.69 2.24 18.86
CA SER A 140 16.60 2.87 17.89
C SER A 140 17.15 1.86 16.87
N PRO A 141 16.30 1.29 16.02
CA PRO A 141 16.68 0.21 15.12
C PRO A 141 17.84 0.59 14.20
N GLU A 142 18.68 -0.38 13.87
CA GLU A 142 19.77 -0.20 12.91
C GLU A 142 19.23 0.17 11.52
N SER A 143 20.03 0.83 10.72
CA SER A 143 19.58 1.33 9.39
C SER A 143 19.15 0.21 8.44
N GLY A 144 19.68 -1.01 8.60
CA GLY A 144 19.31 -2.21 7.83
C GLY A 144 17.95 -2.79 8.19
N ASP A 145 17.48 -2.52 9.40
CA ASP A 145 16.23 -3.08 9.94
C ASP A 145 15.02 -2.15 9.75
N LEU A 146 15.24 -0.94 9.28
CA LEU A 146 14.16 0.03 9.08
C LEU A 146 13.05 -0.53 8.17
N PRO A 147 11.78 -0.22 8.42
CA PRO A 147 10.63 -0.85 7.77
C PRO A 147 10.62 -0.80 6.23
N TRP A 148 11.35 0.15 5.65
CA TRP A 148 11.47 0.34 4.20
C TRP A 148 12.68 -0.34 3.57
N LYS A 149 13.35 -1.21 4.29
CA LYS A 149 14.44 -2.04 3.78
C LYS A 149 13.93 -3.42 3.41
N ALA A 150 14.46 -3.98 2.32
CA ALA A 150 14.15 -5.36 1.94
C ALA A 150 14.60 -6.39 3.00
N THR A 151 15.58 -6.01 3.82
CA THR A 151 16.13 -6.82 4.91
C THR A 151 15.37 -6.66 6.24
N SER A 152 14.43 -5.73 6.31
CA SER A 152 13.64 -5.48 7.51
C SER A 152 12.90 -6.73 8.00
N PRO A 153 12.78 -6.97 9.31
CA PRO A 153 11.89 -8.00 9.85
C PRO A 153 10.40 -7.74 9.51
N GLU A 154 10.05 -6.50 9.12
CA GLU A 154 8.70 -6.18 8.64
C GLU A 154 8.47 -6.58 7.16
N ALA A 155 9.51 -6.82 6.37
CA ALA A 155 9.38 -6.98 4.93
C ALA A 155 8.75 -8.34 4.56
N ILE A 156 7.62 -8.29 3.85
CA ILE A 156 6.93 -9.47 3.30
C ILE A 156 7.18 -9.55 1.79
N LEU A 157 6.98 -8.42 1.08
CA LEU A 157 7.30 -8.27 -0.34
C LEU A 157 7.99 -6.91 -0.53
N ALA A 158 9.14 -6.90 -1.21
CA ALA A 158 9.99 -5.71 -1.26
C ALA A 158 10.65 -5.53 -2.63
N TRP A 159 9.89 -5.12 -3.64
CA TRP A 159 10.41 -4.82 -4.97
C TRP A 159 10.25 -3.35 -5.38
N GLU A 160 9.22 -2.67 -4.90
CA GLU A 160 8.91 -1.31 -5.27
C GLU A 160 9.82 -0.33 -4.55
N ARG A 161 10.11 0.76 -5.21
CA ARG A 161 10.91 1.85 -4.66
C ARG A 161 9.97 2.87 -4.00
N PRO A 162 10.11 3.12 -2.69
CA PRO A 162 9.30 4.11 -2.02
C PRO A 162 9.61 5.53 -2.53
N PHE A 163 8.62 6.41 -2.45
CA PHE A 163 8.80 7.82 -2.77
C PHE A 163 9.65 8.53 -1.70
N GLY A 164 10.50 9.42 -2.15
CA GLY A 164 11.33 10.25 -1.27
C GLY A 164 12.79 9.79 -1.23
N GLY A 165 13.68 10.71 -1.00
CA GLY A 165 15.10 10.50 -0.75
C GLY A 165 16.00 10.19 -1.94
N GLY A 166 17.23 10.62 -1.84
CA GLY A 166 18.37 10.09 -2.58
C GLY A 166 18.81 10.81 -3.83
N ASN A 167 17.97 11.45 -4.62
CA ASN A 167 18.40 12.27 -5.76
C ASN A 167 17.91 13.71 -5.58
N GLY A 168 18.82 14.68 -5.69
CA GLY A 168 18.61 16.10 -5.42
C GLY A 168 17.36 16.71 -6.05
N ASP A 169 16.96 16.23 -7.23
CA ASP A 169 15.87 16.82 -8.01
C ASP A 169 14.45 16.46 -7.49
N LEU A 170 14.31 15.38 -6.73
CA LEU A 170 13.02 14.95 -6.19
C LEU A 170 12.77 15.38 -4.74
N ARG A 171 13.76 15.91 -4.03
CA ARG A 171 13.61 16.34 -2.63
C ARG A 171 12.54 17.42 -2.47
N GLY A 172 12.53 18.40 -3.37
CA GLY A 172 11.52 19.46 -3.37
C GLY A 172 10.12 19.01 -3.75
N ALA A 173 9.98 17.93 -4.54
CA ALA A 173 8.70 17.37 -4.95
C ALA A 173 8.07 16.46 -3.89
N SER A 174 8.85 16.03 -2.89
CA SER A 174 8.46 15.05 -1.85
C SER A 174 8.28 15.67 -0.47
N ILE A 175 8.14 17.00 -0.37
CA ILE A 175 7.86 17.68 0.90
C ILE A 175 6.50 17.21 1.41
N LEU A 176 6.47 16.78 2.66
CA LEU A 176 5.25 16.40 3.36
C LEU A 176 4.32 17.61 3.49
N SER A 177 3.04 17.41 3.26
CA SER A 177 2.06 18.47 3.55
C SER A 177 1.94 18.72 5.05
N ASP A 178 1.59 19.95 5.44
CA ASP A 178 1.36 20.33 6.83
C ASP A 178 0.34 19.40 7.50
N LYS A 179 -0.66 18.94 6.75
CA LYS A 179 -1.66 17.99 7.23
C LYS A 179 -1.02 16.67 7.68
N ILE A 180 -0.13 16.08 6.88
CA ILE A 180 0.55 14.84 7.24
C ILE A 180 1.57 15.07 8.34
N LEU A 181 2.33 16.16 8.27
CA LEU A 181 3.31 16.52 9.30
C LEU A 181 2.63 16.75 10.66
N GLY A 182 1.45 17.37 10.67
CA GLY A 182 0.65 17.60 11.88
C GLY A 182 0.05 16.32 12.50
N LEU A 183 -0.02 15.20 11.76
CA LEU A 183 -0.40 13.91 12.32
C LEU A 183 0.74 13.25 13.15
N LEU A 184 1.99 13.63 12.90
CA LEU A 184 3.15 13.12 13.61
C LEU A 184 3.47 14.06 14.79
N ASP A 185 3.06 13.69 15.98
CA ASP A 185 3.36 14.48 17.19
C ASP A 185 4.88 14.55 17.43
N GLU A 186 5.41 15.78 17.53
CA GLU A 186 6.85 16.02 17.62
C GLU A 186 7.44 15.49 18.92
N ALA A 187 6.67 15.52 19.99
CA ALA A 187 7.13 15.11 21.32
C ALA A 187 7.13 13.59 21.51
N THR A 188 6.19 12.88 20.87
CA THR A 188 5.89 11.48 21.19
C THR A 188 6.01 10.49 20.05
N ASP A 189 6.03 10.94 18.77
CA ASP A 189 6.10 10.04 17.62
C ASP A 189 7.55 9.88 17.11
N ASN A 190 8.14 8.71 17.36
CA ASN A 190 9.51 8.42 16.97
C ASN A 190 9.72 8.40 15.44
N ARG A 191 8.67 8.32 14.63
CA ARG A 191 8.78 8.42 13.16
C ARG A 191 9.30 9.78 12.71
N ARG A 192 9.14 10.83 13.52
CA ARG A 192 9.73 12.16 13.28
C ARG A 192 11.25 12.11 13.15
N ASN A 193 11.91 11.20 13.86
CA ASN A 193 13.38 11.05 13.83
C ASN A 193 13.89 10.57 12.46
N TYR A 194 13.01 10.08 11.60
CA TYR A 194 13.32 9.59 10.26
C TYR A 194 12.86 10.54 9.15
N LEU A 195 12.57 11.79 9.49
CA LEU A 195 12.33 12.86 8.53
C LEU A 195 13.58 13.69 8.33
N ASN A 196 13.85 14.07 7.08
CA ASN A 196 14.92 15.00 6.76
C ASN A 196 14.36 16.40 6.50
N PRO A 197 14.99 17.46 7.02
CA PRO A 197 14.67 18.81 6.64
C PRO A 197 15.01 19.06 5.17
N VAL A 198 14.16 19.79 4.48
CA VAL A 198 14.37 20.28 3.13
C VAL A 198 14.58 21.78 3.21
N ASN A 199 15.76 22.25 2.84
CA ASN A 199 16.13 23.64 2.91
C ASN A 199 16.32 24.25 1.52
N ALA A 200 15.90 25.50 1.34
CA ALA A 200 16.45 26.39 0.33
C ALA A 200 17.70 27.09 0.90
N TYR A 201 18.59 27.50 0.04
CA TYR A 201 19.79 28.25 0.42
C TYR A 201 19.81 29.55 -0.36
N ASP A 202 20.15 30.66 0.33
CA ASP A 202 20.42 31.96 -0.30
C ASP A 202 21.83 32.00 -0.91
N GLU A 203 22.21 33.15 -1.46
CA GLU A 203 23.54 33.38 -2.06
C GLU A 203 24.72 33.24 -1.07
N ASN A 204 24.43 33.34 0.24
CA ASN A 204 25.39 33.18 1.34
C ASN A 204 25.36 31.79 1.96
N TRP A 205 24.68 30.82 1.32
CA TRP A 205 24.46 29.45 1.84
C TRP A 205 23.71 29.40 3.17
N THR A 206 22.90 30.43 3.50
CA THR A 206 22.06 30.45 4.69
C THR A 206 20.82 29.58 4.42
N PRO A 207 20.55 28.54 5.24
CA PRO A 207 19.42 27.66 5.01
C PRO A 207 18.11 28.31 5.45
N THR A 208 17.09 28.15 4.61
CA THR A 208 15.68 28.42 4.96
C THR A 208 14.90 27.12 4.87
N LEU A 209 14.29 26.70 5.97
CA LEU A 209 13.49 25.45 6.01
C LEU A 209 12.25 25.60 5.12
N LEU A 210 12.13 24.70 4.14
CA LEU A 210 10.95 24.59 3.29
C LEU A 210 9.94 23.55 3.81
N GLY A 211 10.38 22.61 4.64
CA GLY A 211 9.57 21.55 5.20
C GLY A 211 10.39 20.27 5.44
N TYR A 212 9.71 19.15 5.48
CA TYR A 212 10.32 17.85 5.75
C TYR A 212 9.98 16.83 4.67
N CYS A 213 10.88 15.91 4.40
CA CYS A 213 10.66 14.73 3.56
C CYS A 213 11.05 13.47 4.31
N VAL A 214 10.55 12.31 3.86
CA VAL A 214 10.97 11.03 4.41
C VAL A 214 12.43 10.74 4.06
N ASN A 215 13.18 10.22 5.03
CA ASN A 215 14.56 9.80 4.82
C ASN A 215 14.56 8.43 4.11
N ARG A 216 14.73 8.42 2.81
CA ARG A 216 14.76 7.22 1.96
C ARG A 216 16.03 7.18 1.13
N SER A 217 16.55 5.98 0.93
CA SER A 217 17.70 5.69 0.09
C SER A 217 17.25 5.18 -1.30
N SER A 218 18.12 5.29 -2.29
CA SER A 218 17.87 4.69 -3.61
C SER A 218 17.83 3.15 -3.60
N SER A 219 18.40 2.54 -2.55
CA SER A 219 18.38 1.08 -2.33
C SER A 219 17.16 0.59 -1.57
N ASP A 220 16.32 1.49 -1.03
CA ASP A 220 15.13 1.08 -0.28
C ASP A 220 14.12 0.39 -1.19
N ARG A 221 13.50 -0.64 -0.66
CA ARG A 221 12.47 -1.43 -1.33
C ARG A 221 11.38 -1.79 -0.34
N VAL A 222 10.15 -1.50 -0.69
CA VAL A 222 8.97 -1.87 0.09
C VAL A 222 7.77 -2.00 -0.83
N SER A 223 7.00 -3.06 -0.68
CA SER A 223 5.73 -3.23 -1.38
C SER A 223 4.65 -3.62 -0.38
N ILE A 224 4.92 -4.64 0.44
CA ILE A 224 4.01 -5.07 1.50
C ILE A 224 4.86 -5.41 2.73
N ARG A 225 4.48 -4.89 3.89
CA ARG A 225 5.13 -5.13 5.16
C ARG A 225 4.11 -5.38 6.27
N ILE A 226 4.56 -6.01 7.35
CA ILE A 226 3.66 -6.48 8.41
C ILE A 226 2.86 -5.35 9.06
N ALA A 227 3.38 -4.13 9.15
CA ALA A 227 2.63 -2.99 9.70
C ALA A 227 1.36 -2.69 8.87
N GLU A 228 1.39 -2.90 7.55
CA GLU A 228 0.16 -2.81 6.74
C GLU A 228 -0.85 -3.88 7.14
N MET A 229 -0.41 -5.09 7.47
CA MET A 229 -1.31 -6.16 7.92
C MET A 229 -1.98 -5.82 9.25
N TYR A 230 -1.25 -5.22 10.21
CA TYR A 230 -1.86 -4.67 11.43
C TYR A 230 -2.94 -3.63 11.11
N LEU A 231 -2.69 -2.75 10.16
CA LEU A 231 -3.63 -1.72 9.74
C LEU A 231 -4.83 -2.30 8.97
N ILE A 232 -4.63 -3.34 8.14
CA ILE A 232 -5.73 -4.06 7.46
C ILE A 232 -6.58 -4.81 8.48
N ALA A 233 -5.95 -5.52 9.42
CA ALA A 233 -6.66 -6.24 10.49
C ALA A 233 -7.49 -5.28 11.36
N ALA A 234 -6.93 -4.12 11.71
CA ALA A 234 -7.65 -3.09 12.45
C ALA A 234 -8.80 -2.49 11.63
N GLU A 235 -8.57 -2.13 10.36
CA GLU A 235 -9.61 -1.54 9.49
C GLU A 235 -10.73 -2.53 9.22
N ALA A 236 -10.41 -3.73 8.74
CA ALA A 236 -11.40 -4.76 8.45
C ALA A 236 -12.16 -5.19 9.71
N GLY A 237 -11.45 -5.40 10.82
CA GLY A 237 -12.05 -5.74 12.11
C GLY A 237 -13.02 -4.68 12.64
N SER A 238 -12.80 -3.39 12.32
CA SER A 238 -13.73 -2.31 12.69
C SER A 238 -15.10 -2.39 12.00
N TYR A 239 -15.22 -3.16 10.91
CA TYR A 239 -16.48 -3.45 10.23
C TYR A 239 -17.12 -4.77 10.71
N LEU A 240 -16.45 -5.53 11.57
CA LEU A 240 -16.88 -6.80 12.11
C LEU A 240 -17.20 -6.61 13.61
N PRO A 241 -18.48 -6.57 14.02
CA PRO A 241 -18.83 -6.24 15.42
C PRO A 241 -18.16 -7.14 16.46
N ALA A 242 -17.96 -8.43 16.15
CA ALA A 242 -17.30 -9.38 17.03
C ALA A 242 -15.79 -9.16 17.17
N GLU A 243 -15.18 -8.42 16.24
CA GLU A 243 -13.73 -8.21 16.17
C GLU A 243 -13.30 -6.79 16.58
N LEU A 244 -14.25 -5.90 16.94
CA LEU A 244 -13.99 -4.49 17.21
C LEU A 244 -12.91 -4.29 18.28
N GLU A 245 -12.97 -5.02 19.39
CA GLU A 245 -11.98 -4.87 20.47
C GLU A 245 -10.58 -5.38 20.05
N LYS A 246 -10.52 -6.46 19.27
CA LYS A 246 -9.25 -6.91 18.70
C LYS A 246 -8.70 -5.91 17.68
N ALA A 247 -9.56 -5.31 16.88
CA ALA A 247 -9.16 -4.25 15.94
C ALA A 247 -8.50 -3.06 16.64
N LYS A 248 -9.04 -2.63 17.79
CA LYS A 248 -8.40 -1.64 18.67
C LYS A 248 -7.02 -2.11 19.16
N GLY A 249 -6.92 -3.39 19.54
CA GLY A 249 -5.68 -4.02 19.97
C GLY A 249 -4.59 -3.94 18.89
N TYR A 250 -4.89 -4.35 17.67
CA TYR A 250 -3.92 -4.30 16.55
C TYR A 250 -3.43 -2.88 16.25
N LEU A 251 -4.31 -1.89 16.31
CA LEU A 251 -3.91 -0.49 16.17
C LEU A 251 -2.96 -0.07 17.31
N LEU A 252 -3.27 -0.45 18.55
CA LEU A 252 -2.44 -0.13 19.72
C LEU A 252 -1.09 -0.85 19.70
N ASP A 253 -1.03 -2.08 19.23
CA ASP A 253 0.21 -2.85 19.08
C ASP A 253 1.17 -2.17 18.10
N LEU A 254 0.65 -1.69 16.96
CA LEU A 254 1.45 -0.91 16.01
C LEU A 254 1.91 0.41 16.64
N LYS A 255 1.00 1.17 17.28
CA LYS A 255 1.33 2.44 17.93
C LYS A 255 2.39 2.27 19.01
N ALA A 256 2.36 1.19 19.77
CA ALA A 256 3.36 0.92 20.82
C ALA A 256 4.78 0.77 20.28
N LYS A 257 4.93 0.38 19.02
CA LYS A 257 6.22 0.27 18.32
C LYS A 257 6.67 1.57 17.65
N ARG A 258 5.81 2.57 17.59
CA ARG A 258 6.06 3.85 16.92
C ARG A 258 6.11 5.04 17.87
N LEU A 259 5.33 5.00 18.92
CA LEU A 259 5.22 6.08 19.89
C LEU A 259 6.09 5.79 21.12
N LYS A 260 6.54 6.86 21.77
CA LYS A 260 7.24 6.76 23.04
C LYS A 260 6.35 6.11 24.12
N PRO A 261 6.91 5.32 25.04
CA PRO A 261 6.14 4.60 26.06
C PRO A 261 5.21 5.48 26.90
N GLU A 262 5.63 6.70 27.22
CA GLU A 262 4.86 7.66 28.02
C GLU A 262 3.56 8.12 27.32
N ALA A 263 3.48 8.03 26.00
CA ALA A 263 2.27 8.38 25.26
C ALA A 263 1.22 7.26 25.26
N MET A 264 1.62 6.02 25.55
CA MET A 264 0.77 4.84 25.31
C MET A 264 -0.43 4.76 26.24
N GLU A 265 -0.35 5.24 27.47
CA GLU A 265 -1.52 5.24 28.37
C GLU A 265 -2.65 6.12 27.83
N THR A 266 -2.29 7.31 27.35
CA THR A 266 -3.23 8.21 26.69
C THR A 266 -3.83 7.60 25.43
N GLN A 267 -3.01 6.89 24.62
CA GLN A 267 -3.48 6.21 23.41
C GLN A 267 -4.45 5.05 23.74
N ARG A 268 -4.16 4.24 24.76
CA ARG A 268 -5.06 3.17 25.21
C ARG A 268 -6.41 3.71 25.65
N THR A 269 -6.41 4.76 26.46
CA THR A 269 -7.64 5.42 26.90
C THR A 269 -8.42 5.97 25.71
N LYS A 270 -7.75 6.69 24.81
CA LYS A 270 -8.36 7.30 23.62
C LYS A 270 -8.97 6.24 22.70
N VAL A 271 -8.18 5.24 22.29
CA VAL A 271 -8.62 4.20 21.35
C VAL A 271 -9.66 3.29 21.99
N GLY A 272 -9.51 2.95 23.28
CA GLY A 272 -10.49 2.14 24.01
C GLY A 272 -11.88 2.74 24.04
N ALA A 273 -11.99 4.07 24.13
CA ALA A 273 -13.27 4.78 24.16
C ALA A 273 -13.93 4.95 22.78
N MET A 274 -13.23 4.64 21.68
CA MET A 274 -13.74 4.84 20.31
C MET A 274 -14.84 3.82 19.96
N ASP A 275 -15.90 4.31 19.33
CA ASP A 275 -16.80 3.47 18.53
C ASP A 275 -16.13 3.05 17.19
N ALA A 276 -16.85 2.25 16.41
CA ALA A 276 -16.33 1.71 15.15
C ALA A 276 -16.03 2.81 14.10
N GLU A 277 -16.80 3.90 14.05
CA GLU A 277 -16.60 4.99 13.09
C GLU A 277 -15.39 5.86 13.48
N GLN A 278 -15.30 6.19 14.76
CA GLN A 278 -14.14 6.90 15.32
C GLN A 278 -12.86 6.09 15.14
N LEU A 279 -12.91 4.78 15.36
CA LEU A 279 -11.78 3.87 15.15
C LEU A 279 -11.35 3.86 13.69
N ARG A 280 -12.25 3.78 12.72
CA ARG A 280 -11.93 3.87 11.28
C ARG A 280 -11.23 5.18 10.92
N THR A 281 -11.67 6.29 11.50
CA THR A 281 -11.02 7.59 11.31
C THR A 281 -9.58 7.60 11.85
N GLU A 282 -9.37 7.09 13.06
CA GLU A 282 -8.03 6.99 13.66
C GLU A 282 -7.12 6.02 12.87
N ILE A 283 -7.67 4.91 12.36
CA ILE A 283 -6.91 3.98 11.49
C ILE A 283 -6.52 4.65 10.18
N ALA A 284 -7.39 5.44 9.57
CA ALA A 284 -7.08 6.16 8.33
C ALA A 284 -5.95 7.19 8.53
N ASP A 285 -5.91 7.84 9.69
CA ASP A 285 -4.81 8.72 10.08
C ASP A 285 -3.54 7.95 10.42
N GLU A 286 -3.64 6.79 11.09
CA GLU A 286 -2.48 5.94 11.35
C GLU A 286 -1.89 5.36 10.05
N ARG A 287 -2.73 4.93 9.09
CA ARG A 287 -2.27 4.55 7.75
C ARG A 287 -1.52 5.68 7.06
N ALA A 288 -2.00 6.92 7.19
CA ALA A 288 -1.33 8.08 6.62
C ALA A 288 0.04 8.37 7.26
N ARG A 289 0.18 8.14 8.57
CA ARG A 289 1.46 8.28 9.30
C ARG A 289 2.43 7.15 8.98
N GLU A 290 1.92 5.92 9.03
CA GLU A 290 2.75 4.72 8.94
C GLU A 290 3.29 4.49 7.52
N LEU A 291 2.45 4.68 6.51
CA LEU A 291 2.77 4.34 5.12
C LEU A 291 3.20 5.57 4.29
N ILE A 292 3.79 6.58 4.96
CA ILE A 292 4.29 7.80 4.28
C ILE A 292 5.31 7.43 3.21
N GLY A 293 5.07 7.90 1.96
CA GLY A 293 5.98 7.69 0.84
C GLY A 293 5.94 6.28 0.22
N GLU A 294 5.01 5.43 0.65
CA GLU A 294 4.85 4.06 0.13
C GLU A 294 3.71 3.91 -0.89
N GLY A 295 3.17 5.02 -1.42
CA GLY A 295 2.16 5.02 -2.47
C GLY A 295 0.70 4.86 -2.00
N HIS A 296 0.47 4.55 -0.72
CA HIS A 296 -0.85 4.19 -0.20
C HIS A 296 -1.85 5.35 -0.09
N ARG A 297 -1.40 6.56 0.24
CA ARG A 297 -2.31 7.65 0.64
C ARG A 297 -3.35 8.01 -0.42
N TRP A 298 -2.95 8.10 -1.69
CA TRP A 298 -3.88 8.37 -2.78
C TRP A 298 -4.92 7.28 -2.92
N MET A 299 -4.48 6.02 -2.88
CA MET A 299 -5.36 4.86 -2.99
C MET A 299 -6.33 4.74 -1.82
N ASP A 300 -5.86 5.04 -0.59
CA ASP A 300 -6.72 5.07 0.60
C ASP A 300 -7.80 6.15 0.51
N LEU A 301 -7.44 7.38 0.14
CA LEU A 301 -8.40 8.45 -0.05
C LEU A 301 -9.41 8.13 -1.15
N ARG A 302 -8.93 7.55 -2.25
CA ARG A 302 -9.73 7.19 -3.41
C ARG A 302 -10.77 6.10 -3.10
N ARG A 303 -10.40 5.05 -2.36
CA ARG A 303 -11.30 3.95 -2.00
C ARG A 303 -12.26 4.29 -0.85
N THR A 304 -11.99 5.35 -0.08
CA THR A 304 -12.77 5.72 1.11
C THR A 304 -13.54 7.02 0.91
N THR A 305 -12.96 8.14 1.30
CA THR A 305 -13.66 9.42 1.51
C THR A 305 -13.67 10.35 0.30
N ARG A 306 -12.71 10.19 -0.63
CA ARG A 306 -12.53 11.10 -1.78
C ARG A 306 -12.71 12.57 -1.42
N PRO A 307 -11.93 13.09 -0.45
CA PRO A 307 -12.12 14.44 0.07
C PRO A 307 -11.71 15.50 -0.97
N ALA A 308 -12.10 16.75 -0.75
CA ALA A 308 -11.49 17.86 -1.46
C ALA A 308 -10.00 17.97 -1.07
N ILE A 309 -9.14 18.18 -2.07
CA ILE A 309 -7.69 18.41 -1.89
C ILE A 309 -7.35 19.75 -2.50
N VAL A 310 -6.77 20.63 -1.70
CA VAL A 310 -6.29 21.94 -2.15
C VAL A 310 -4.78 21.97 -2.01
N LYS A 311 -4.10 22.38 -3.07
CA LYS A 311 -2.64 22.56 -3.09
C LYS A 311 -2.30 23.89 -3.73
N THR A 312 -1.41 24.64 -3.08
CA THR A 312 -0.79 25.83 -3.66
C THR A 312 0.59 25.46 -4.19
N TYR A 313 0.87 25.80 -5.43
CA TYR A 313 2.18 25.67 -6.04
C TYR A 313 2.55 27.00 -6.70
N LYS A 314 3.64 27.61 -6.27
CA LYS A 314 3.98 29.01 -6.57
C LYS A 314 2.77 29.89 -6.20
N ASP A 315 2.32 30.76 -7.08
CA ASP A 315 1.21 31.69 -6.85
C ASP A 315 -0.16 31.14 -7.29
N ARG A 316 -0.26 29.83 -7.56
CA ARG A 316 -1.50 29.20 -8.05
C ARG A 316 -2.03 28.16 -7.07
N THR A 317 -3.32 28.23 -6.81
CA THR A 317 -4.04 27.22 -6.05
C THR A 317 -4.76 26.27 -6.98
N TYR A 318 -4.56 24.98 -6.74
CA TYR A 318 -5.18 23.88 -7.47
C TYR A 318 -6.13 23.13 -6.54
N THR A 319 -7.35 22.90 -7.00
CA THR A 319 -8.38 22.20 -6.22
C THR A 319 -8.85 20.95 -6.95
N LEU A 320 -8.81 19.83 -6.25
CA LEU A 320 -9.57 18.63 -6.55
C LEU A 320 -10.79 18.63 -5.64
N ASN A 321 -12.00 18.66 -6.21
CA ASN A 321 -13.22 18.67 -5.41
C ASN A 321 -13.49 17.32 -4.73
N ALA A 322 -14.31 17.31 -3.70
CA ALA A 322 -14.76 16.05 -3.12
C ALA A 322 -15.52 15.22 -4.18
N ASN A 323 -15.25 13.92 -4.23
CA ASN A 323 -15.81 12.99 -5.22
C ASN A 323 -15.55 13.37 -6.69
N ASP A 324 -14.52 14.16 -6.97
CA ASP A 324 -14.14 14.58 -8.33
C ASP A 324 -13.85 13.35 -9.21
N ALA A 325 -14.27 13.41 -10.48
CA ALA A 325 -14.02 12.33 -11.44
C ALA A 325 -12.52 12.01 -11.64
N ARG A 326 -11.64 13.00 -11.42
CA ARG A 326 -10.18 12.87 -11.49
C ARG A 326 -9.57 11.98 -10.40
N TYR A 327 -10.36 11.49 -9.43
CA TYR A 327 -9.94 10.39 -8.57
C TYR A 327 -9.73 9.08 -9.34
N THR A 328 -10.26 8.97 -10.54
CA THR A 328 -9.94 7.92 -11.52
C THR A 328 -9.13 8.56 -12.65
N LEU A 329 -7.94 8.05 -12.91
CA LEU A 329 -7.08 8.59 -13.97
C LEU A 329 -7.63 8.19 -15.35
N PRO A 330 -7.52 9.06 -16.36
CA PRO A 330 -7.73 8.64 -17.75
C PRO A 330 -6.60 7.70 -18.16
N PHE A 331 -6.85 6.84 -19.14
CA PHE A 331 -5.76 6.11 -19.78
C PHE A 331 -4.75 7.07 -20.40
N PRO A 332 -3.44 6.74 -20.39
CA PRO A 332 -2.43 7.56 -21.05
C PRO A 332 -2.76 7.77 -22.53
N GLN A 333 -2.59 9.00 -23.03
CA GLN A 333 -2.89 9.31 -24.44
C GLN A 333 -2.13 8.41 -25.43
N SER A 334 -0.86 8.09 -25.13
CA SER A 334 -0.07 7.17 -25.94
C SER A 334 -0.64 5.76 -26.02
N ALA A 335 -1.31 5.28 -24.96
CA ALA A 335 -2.00 3.99 -24.98
C ALA A 335 -3.27 4.07 -25.85
N ILE A 336 -4.04 5.16 -25.74
CA ILE A 336 -5.23 5.41 -26.57
C ILE A 336 -4.84 5.53 -28.05
N ASP A 337 -3.77 6.24 -28.36
CA ASP A 337 -3.28 6.41 -29.74
C ASP A 337 -2.87 5.05 -30.36
N SER A 338 -2.32 4.13 -29.54
CA SER A 338 -1.96 2.78 -29.97
C SER A 338 -3.16 1.83 -30.03
N ASN A 339 -4.17 2.05 -29.19
CA ASN A 339 -5.39 1.26 -29.13
C ASN A 339 -6.61 2.15 -28.85
N PRO A 340 -7.24 2.72 -29.88
CA PRO A 340 -8.39 3.63 -29.71
C PRO A 340 -9.59 3.03 -28.98
N GLU A 341 -9.71 1.70 -28.93
CA GLU A 341 -10.79 1.00 -28.22
C GLU A 341 -10.71 1.15 -26.68
N LEU A 342 -9.62 1.71 -26.17
CA LEU A 342 -9.51 2.11 -24.77
C LEU A 342 -10.44 3.28 -24.40
N ASN A 343 -10.96 4.01 -25.36
CA ASN A 343 -11.92 5.09 -25.13
C ASN A 343 -13.38 4.62 -25.03
N ASP A 344 -13.68 3.39 -25.45
CA ASP A 344 -15.02 2.81 -25.38
C ASP A 344 -15.31 2.34 -23.93
#